data_affbb8a107560193bebc47e6e315b5b9
#
_entry.id   affbb8a107560193bebc47e6e315b5b9
#
_cell.length_a   1.000
_cell.length_b   1.000
_cell.length_c   1.000
_cell.angle_alpha   90.00
_cell.angle_beta   90.00
_cell.angle_gamma   90.00
#
_symmetry.space_group_name_H-M   'P 1'
#
loop_
_entity.id
_entity.type
_entity.pdbx_description
1 polymer ?
#
loop_
_entity_poly.entity_id
_entity_poly.type
_entity_poly.pdbx_seq_one_letter_code
_entity_poly.pdbx_strand_id
1 'polypeptide(L)'
;MAAPLKIDYAFNAEDLESSAKIVKFTILKKHQEPDAAQEHELASFEETMLPHMDAAHNLAKWLLRNEEDAQDVVQEAYLRAFKSFSGFHGSNGRAWLLTIVRNTSYTLLKKNRAVDLTTTFEEEIHTSGHESVSPATILEHSENAELIKEAMDELPAEFREILTLRHQEGLSYKEIADIMQIPAGTVMSRLARARGKLKEYLAAHIGKER
;
A
#
# COMPACT_ATOMS: atom_id res chain seq x y z
N MET A 1 -6.85 25.81 2.66
CA MET A 1 -6.71 24.37 2.99
C MET A 1 -7.07 23.61 1.73
N ALA A 2 -6.10 23.05 1.03
CA ALA A 2 -6.36 22.23 -0.16
C ALA A 2 -6.96 20.90 0.29
N ALA A 3 -8.08 20.52 -0.32
CA ALA A 3 -8.70 19.20 -0.12
C ALA A 3 -7.67 18.08 -0.41
N PRO A 4 -7.72 16.96 0.32
CA PRO A 4 -6.85 15.83 0.03
C PRO A 4 -7.13 15.35 -1.40
N LEU A 5 -6.09 15.25 -2.21
CA LEU A 5 -6.14 14.55 -3.49
C LEU A 5 -6.42 13.06 -3.17
N LYS A 6 -7.70 12.70 -3.15
CA LYS A 6 -8.10 11.30 -3.20
C LYS A 6 -7.94 10.87 -4.66
N ILE A 7 -6.84 10.22 -4.95
CA ILE A 7 -6.73 9.41 -6.16
C ILE A 7 -7.54 8.16 -5.82
N ASP A 8 -8.77 8.07 -6.32
CA ASP A 8 -9.62 6.90 -6.16
C ASP A 8 -9.03 5.75 -7.01
N TYR A 9 -8.05 5.09 -6.44
CA TYR A 9 -7.76 3.70 -6.76
C TYR A 9 -8.58 2.83 -5.80
N ALA A 10 -9.91 2.98 -5.86
CA ALA A 10 -10.79 2.09 -5.14
C ALA A 10 -10.55 0.68 -5.67
N PHE A 11 -9.98 -0.14 -4.84
CA PHE A 11 -9.99 -1.59 -5.02
C PHE A 11 -11.46 -1.99 -5.20
N ASN A 12 -11.75 -2.84 -6.16
CA ASN A 12 -13.13 -3.30 -6.36
C ASN A 12 -13.60 -3.97 -5.06
N ALA A 13 -14.77 -3.61 -4.55
CA ALA A 13 -15.30 -4.14 -3.29
C ALA A 13 -15.33 -5.69 -3.29
N GLU A 14 -15.47 -6.33 -4.45
CA GLU A 14 -15.42 -7.77 -4.65
C GLU A 14 -14.02 -8.36 -4.37
N ASP A 15 -12.96 -7.67 -4.77
CA ASP A 15 -11.59 -8.12 -4.55
C ASP A 15 -11.17 -8.01 -3.08
N LEU A 16 -11.67 -7.00 -2.38
CA LEU A 16 -11.45 -6.84 -0.94
C LEU A 16 -12.16 -7.92 -0.14
N GLU A 17 -13.42 -8.18 -0.49
CA GLU A 17 -14.19 -9.25 0.14
C GLU A 17 -13.56 -10.62 -0.13
N SER A 18 -13.02 -10.83 -1.33
CA SER A 18 -12.27 -12.02 -1.69
C SER A 18 -10.99 -12.14 -0.88
N SER A 19 -10.20 -11.06 -0.78
CA SER A 19 -8.95 -11.03 -0.02
C SER A 19 -9.19 -11.27 1.48
N ALA A 20 -10.23 -10.66 2.06
CA ALA A 20 -10.62 -10.89 3.44
C ALA A 20 -11.04 -12.35 3.68
N LYS A 21 -11.81 -12.95 2.75
CA LYS A 21 -12.18 -14.37 2.80
C LYS A 21 -10.97 -15.29 2.72
N ILE A 22 -10.01 -14.98 1.85
CA ILE A 22 -8.76 -15.75 1.70
C ILE A 22 -7.93 -15.67 2.97
N VAL A 23 -7.75 -14.50 3.55
CA VAL A 23 -7.04 -14.30 4.83
C VAL A 23 -7.70 -15.10 5.93
N LYS A 24 -9.02 -14.98 6.09
CA LYS A 24 -9.80 -15.75 7.07
C LYS A 24 -9.65 -17.25 6.87
N PHE A 25 -9.84 -17.74 5.64
CA PHE A 25 -9.69 -19.16 5.31
C PHE A 25 -8.28 -19.68 5.61
N THR A 26 -7.25 -18.89 5.29
CA THR A 26 -5.84 -19.26 5.52
C THR A 26 -5.52 -19.33 7.02
N ILE A 27 -6.06 -18.41 7.82
CA ILE A 27 -5.92 -18.42 9.28
C ILE A 27 -6.62 -19.66 9.85
N LEU A 28 -7.86 -19.92 9.47
CA LEU A 28 -8.65 -21.06 9.94
C LEU A 28 -8.05 -22.40 9.55
N LYS A 29 -7.57 -22.54 8.31
CA LYS A 29 -6.95 -23.79 7.83
C LYS A 29 -5.69 -24.21 8.60
N LYS A 30 -5.02 -23.24 9.21
CA LYS A 30 -3.80 -23.47 10.00
C LYS A 30 -4.09 -23.91 11.44
N HIS A 31 -5.31 -23.66 11.92
CA HIS A 31 -5.79 -24.07 13.24
C HIS A 31 -6.91 -25.12 13.05
N GLN A 32 -6.52 -26.41 13.07
CA GLN A 32 -7.50 -27.51 13.03
C GLN A 32 -8.38 -27.42 14.29
N GLU A 33 -9.69 -27.15 14.11
CA GLU A 33 -10.70 -27.01 15.16
C GLU A 33 -10.28 -25.99 16.26
N PRO A 34 -10.50 -24.67 16.03
CA PRO A 34 -10.17 -23.67 17.02
C PRO A 34 -11.02 -23.87 18.29
N ASP A 35 -10.39 -23.75 19.44
CA ASP A 35 -11.12 -23.68 20.71
C ASP A 35 -11.84 -22.34 20.88
N ALA A 36 -12.73 -22.23 21.88
CA ALA A 36 -13.52 -21.03 22.11
C ALA A 36 -12.66 -19.76 22.37
N ALA A 37 -11.44 -19.90 22.88
CA ALA A 37 -10.52 -18.80 23.12
C ALA A 37 -9.90 -18.32 21.78
N GLN A 38 -9.55 -19.24 20.89
CA GLN A 38 -9.04 -18.94 19.57
C GLN A 38 -10.09 -18.33 18.65
N GLU A 39 -11.36 -18.77 18.77
CA GLU A 39 -12.49 -18.15 18.06
C GLU A 39 -12.68 -16.69 18.50
N HIS A 40 -12.58 -16.41 19.80
CA HIS A 40 -12.69 -15.07 20.34
C HIS A 40 -11.51 -14.17 19.89
N GLU A 41 -10.27 -14.70 19.90
CA GLU A 41 -9.10 -14.00 19.39
C GLU A 41 -9.24 -13.68 17.90
N LEU A 42 -9.71 -14.63 17.11
CA LEU A 42 -9.96 -14.43 15.68
C LEU A 42 -11.02 -13.34 15.43
N ALA A 43 -12.15 -13.40 16.15
CA ALA A 43 -13.21 -12.39 16.03
C ALA A 43 -12.70 -10.98 16.39
N SER A 44 -11.94 -10.86 17.48
CA SER A 44 -11.32 -9.60 17.88
C SER A 44 -10.30 -9.08 16.86
N PHE A 45 -9.50 -9.98 16.27
CA PHE A 45 -8.59 -9.65 15.19
C PHE A 45 -9.33 -9.15 13.94
N GLU A 46 -10.38 -9.86 13.52
CA GLU A 46 -11.21 -9.49 12.38
C GLU A 46 -11.80 -8.08 12.57
N GLU A 47 -12.42 -7.83 13.71
CA GLU A 47 -13.03 -6.54 14.04
C GLU A 47 -12.00 -5.39 14.03
N THR A 48 -10.79 -5.67 14.51
CA THR A 48 -9.75 -4.64 14.65
C THR A 48 -8.96 -4.41 13.36
N MET A 49 -8.71 -5.45 12.55
CA MET A 49 -7.75 -5.38 11.43
C MET A 49 -8.39 -5.36 10.05
N LEU A 50 -9.52 -6.06 9.83
CA LEU A 50 -10.15 -6.09 8.50
C LEU A 50 -10.60 -4.71 7.99
N PRO A 51 -11.08 -3.77 8.83
CA PRO A 51 -11.40 -2.41 8.35
C PRO A 51 -10.23 -1.64 7.72
N HIS A 52 -9.01 -2.14 7.85
CA HIS A 52 -7.79 -1.51 7.32
C HIS A 52 -7.23 -2.21 6.07
N MET A 53 -7.99 -3.13 5.47
CA MET A 53 -7.56 -3.91 4.31
C MET A 53 -7.21 -3.00 3.12
N ASP A 54 -8.05 -2.01 2.82
CA ASP A 54 -7.82 -1.04 1.74
C ASP A 54 -6.50 -0.30 1.93
N ALA A 55 -6.26 0.21 3.14
CA ALA A 55 -5.05 0.94 3.46
C ALA A 55 -3.79 0.05 3.34
N ALA A 56 -3.90 -1.21 3.76
CA ALA A 56 -2.85 -2.20 3.64
C ALA A 56 -2.51 -2.48 2.16
N HIS A 57 -3.54 -2.71 1.35
CA HIS A 57 -3.39 -2.98 -0.07
C HIS A 57 -2.83 -1.77 -0.83
N ASN A 58 -3.38 -0.58 -0.60
CA ASN A 58 -2.90 0.67 -1.20
C ASN A 58 -1.41 0.89 -0.92
N LEU A 59 -0.98 0.71 0.33
CA LEU A 59 0.42 0.87 0.69
C LEU A 59 1.31 -0.15 -0.02
N ALA A 60 0.91 -1.44 -0.04
CA ALA A 60 1.66 -2.50 -0.69
C ALA A 60 1.77 -2.25 -2.21
N LYS A 61 0.68 -1.90 -2.88
CA LYS A 61 0.62 -1.61 -4.31
C LYS A 61 1.56 -0.48 -4.71
N TRP A 62 1.54 0.64 -4.00
CA TRP A 62 2.44 1.76 -4.27
C TRP A 62 3.91 1.45 -3.98
N LEU A 63 4.19 0.60 -3.01
CA LEU A 63 5.56 0.19 -2.72
C LEU A 63 6.11 -0.78 -3.78
N LEU A 64 5.31 -1.77 -4.19
CA LEU A 64 5.75 -2.89 -5.02
C LEU A 64 5.55 -2.65 -6.52
N ARG A 65 4.58 -1.78 -6.91
CA ARG A 65 4.24 -1.48 -8.32
C ARG A 65 3.73 -2.71 -9.10
N ASN A 66 3.39 -3.76 -8.39
CA ASN A 66 2.87 -5.00 -8.93
C ASN A 66 1.67 -5.43 -8.08
N GLU A 67 0.55 -5.74 -8.73
CA GLU A 67 -0.71 -6.09 -8.07
C GLU A 67 -0.64 -7.44 -7.37
N GLU A 68 -0.05 -8.45 -8.03
CA GLU A 68 0.07 -9.81 -7.48
C GLU A 68 1.00 -9.81 -6.26
N ASP A 69 2.16 -9.15 -6.37
CA ASP A 69 3.08 -8.97 -5.24
C ASP A 69 2.41 -8.23 -4.07
N ALA A 70 1.55 -7.23 -4.37
CA ALA A 70 0.84 -6.48 -3.34
C ALA A 70 -0.17 -7.37 -2.61
N GLN A 71 -0.93 -8.20 -3.33
CA GLN A 71 -1.86 -9.16 -2.74
C GLN A 71 -1.14 -10.18 -1.85
N ASP A 72 -0.04 -10.75 -2.32
CA ASP A 72 0.77 -11.71 -1.57
C ASP A 72 1.34 -11.09 -0.28
N VAL A 73 1.85 -9.85 -0.39
CA VAL A 73 2.38 -9.12 0.77
C VAL A 73 1.29 -8.81 1.77
N VAL A 74 0.10 -8.41 1.33
CA VAL A 74 -1.03 -8.17 2.23
C VAL A 74 -1.43 -9.44 2.95
N GLN A 75 -1.57 -10.57 2.26
CA GLN A 75 -1.86 -11.87 2.89
C GLN A 75 -0.81 -12.23 3.94
N GLU A 76 0.47 -12.16 3.59
CA GLU A 76 1.56 -12.48 4.52
C GLU A 76 1.58 -11.51 5.72
N ALA A 77 1.31 -10.21 5.48
CA ALA A 77 1.24 -9.21 6.55
C ALA A 77 0.09 -9.50 7.51
N TYR A 78 -1.09 -9.90 7.03
CA TYR A 78 -2.21 -10.28 7.88
C TYR A 78 -1.92 -11.56 8.68
N LEU A 79 -1.26 -12.55 8.07
CA LEU A 79 -0.83 -13.76 8.79
C LEU A 79 0.19 -13.44 9.90
N ARG A 80 1.12 -12.52 9.65
CA ARG A 80 2.08 -12.04 10.67
C ARG A 80 1.39 -11.23 11.75
N ALA A 81 0.45 -10.36 11.36
CA ALA A 81 -0.35 -9.59 12.30
C ALA A 81 -1.15 -10.52 13.21
N PHE A 82 -1.84 -11.52 12.69
CA PHE A 82 -2.59 -12.49 13.49
C PHE A 82 -1.69 -13.22 14.49
N LYS A 83 -0.53 -13.74 14.05
CA LYS A 83 0.42 -14.42 14.94
C LYS A 83 0.95 -13.54 16.08
N SER A 84 0.96 -12.25 15.92
CA SER A 84 1.48 -11.29 16.89
C SER A 84 0.36 -10.51 17.60
N PHE A 85 -0.91 -10.86 17.33
CA PHE A 85 -2.07 -10.11 17.78
C PHE A 85 -2.25 -10.15 19.30
N SER A 86 -1.95 -11.28 19.94
CA SER A 86 -1.95 -11.41 21.41
C SER A 86 -1.01 -10.42 22.12
N GLY A 87 0.04 -9.97 21.41
CA GLY A 87 0.95 -8.92 21.89
C GLY A 87 0.55 -7.50 21.53
N PHE A 88 -0.53 -7.33 20.77
CA PHE A 88 -1.04 -6.01 20.40
C PHE A 88 -1.87 -5.41 21.53
N HIS A 89 -1.32 -4.44 22.23
CA HIS A 89 -2.00 -3.70 23.31
C HIS A 89 -2.25 -2.23 22.95
N GLY A 90 -2.06 -1.86 21.68
CA GLY A 90 -2.18 -0.49 21.20
C GLY A 90 -3.61 -0.10 20.83
N SER A 91 -3.89 1.21 20.82
CA SER A 91 -5.19 1.77 20.38
C SER A 91 -5.24 2.05 18.87
N ASN A 92 -4.11 1.95 18.14
CA ASN A 92 -4.03 2.26 16.71
C ASN A 92 -3.67 1.01 15.90
N GLY A 93 -4.67 0.14 15.68
CA GLY A 93 -4.52 -1.08 14.88
C GLY A 93 -4.08 -0.80 13.44
N ARG A 94 -4.57 0.32 12.88
CA ARG A 94 -4.21 0.74 11.51
C ARG A 94 -2.71 0.99 11.36
N ALA A 95 -2.12 1.82 12.22
CA ALA A 95 -0.70 2.14 12.15
C ALA A 95 0.17 0.90 12.41
N TRP A 96 -0.26 0.05 13.34
CA TRP A 96 0.43 -1.21 13.63
C TRP A 96 0.41 -2.16 12.44
N LEU A 97 -0.75 -2.36 11.80
CA LEU A 97 -0.87 -3.19 10.58
C LEU A 97 -0.05 -2.62 9.42
N LEU A 98 -0.14 -1.29 9.16
CA LEU A 98 0.63 -0.65 8.09
C LEU A 98 2.15 -0.77 8.31
N THR A 99 2.62 -0.80 9.56
CA THR A 99 4.03 -1.10 9.86
C THR A 99 4.42 -2.51 9.43
N ILE A 100 3.54 -3.50 9.64
CA ILE A 100 3.79 -4.89 9.23
C ILE A 100 3.78 -5.00 7.70
N VAL A 101 2.79 -4.40 7.03
CA VAL A 101 2.71 -4.35 5.56
C VAL A 101 3.97 -3.73 4.97
N ARG A 102 4.37 -2.56 5.47
CA ARG A 102 5.60 -1.88 5.07
C ARG A 102 6.83 -2.78 5.16
N ASN A 103 7.02 -3.39 6.31
CA ASN A 103 8.20 -4.23 6.56
C ASN A 103 8.20 -5.47 5.67
N THR A 104 7.03 -6.06 5.40
CA THR A 104 6.87 -7.20 4.50
C THR A 104 7.17 -6.79 3.05
N SER A 105 6.66 -5.64 2.58
CA SER A 105 6.96 -5.07 1.26
C SER A 105 8.46 -4.82 1.06
N TYR A 106 9.13 -4.18 2.02
CA TYR A 106 10.57 -3.95 1.91
C TYR A 106 11.40 -5.23 1.97
N THR A 107 10.92 -6.27 2.64
CA THR A 107 11.56 -7.59 2.63
C THR A 107 11.51 -8.20 1.23
N LEU A 108 10.36 -8.11 0.56
CA LEU A 108 10.20 -8.59 -0.83
C LEU A 108 11.06 -7.76 -1.80
N LEU A 109 11.05 -6.43 -1.71
CA LEU A 109 11.89 -5.55 -2.54
C LEU A 109 13.39 -5.85 -2.40
N LYS A 110 13.84 -6.17 -1.20
CA LYS A 110 15.24 -6.58 -0.98
C LYS A 110 15.55 -7.94 -1.60
N LYS A 111 14.61 -8.89 -1.50
CA LYS A 111 14.76 -10.22 -2.10
C LYS A 111 14.85 -10.12 -3.62
N ASN A 112 13.95 -9.36 -4.26
CA ASN A 112 13.93 -9.18 -5.70
C ASN A 112 15.23 -8.52 -6.19
N ARG A 113 15.72 -7.46 -5.54
CA ARG A 113 17.02 -6.85 -5.87
C ARG A 113 18.19 -7.80 -5.74
N ALA A 114 18.16 -8.71 -4.77
CA ALA A 114 19.23 -9.70 -4.60
C ALA A 114 19.21 -10.74 -5.73
N VAL A 115 18.04 -11.09 -6.24
CA VAL A 115 17.86 -11.97 -7.40
C VAL A 115 18.35 -11.26 -8.68
N ASP A 116 17.99 -10.00 -8.90
CA ASP A 116 18.40 -9.20 -10.06
C ASP A 116 19.93 -9.05 -10.13
N LEU A 117 20.62 -8.91 -8.98
CA LEU A 117 22.08 -8.84 -8.92
C LEU A 117 22.77 -10.19 -9.19
N THR A 118 22.08 -11.31 -9.07
CA THR A 118 22.60 -12.65 -9.38
C THR A 118 22.25 -13.11 -10.80
N THR A 119 21.24 -12.47 -11.40
CA THR A 119 20.78 -12.76 -12.78
C THR A 119 21.17 -11.57 -13.68
N THR A 120 22.41 -11.56 -14.15
CA THR A 120 22.77 -10.74 -15.30
C THR A 120 22.12 -11.36 -16.52
N PHE A 121 20.94 -10.89 -16.92
CA PHE A 121 20.43 -10.74 -18.28
C PHE A 121 18.91 -10.56 -18.30
N GLU A 122 18.50 -9.55 -19.10
CA GLU A 122 17.17 -9.22 -19.61
C GLU A 122 16.24 -8.42 -18.67
N GLU A 123 16.26 -7.09 -18.92
CA GLU A 123 15.16 -6.18 -18.60
C GLU A 123 13.92 -6.61 -19.40
N GLU A 124 12.96 -7.27 -18.75
CA GLU A 124 11.58 -7.24 -19.21
C GLU A 124 10.80 -6.25 -18.35
N ILE A 125 10.57 -5.09 -18.93
CA ILE A 125 9.60 -4.12 -18.42
C ILE A 125 8.22 -4.71 -18.67
N HIS A 126 7.64 -5.36 -17.67
CA HIS A 126 6.24 -5.76 -17.72
C HIS A 126 5.35 -4.53 -17.51
N THR A 127 4.97 -3.93 -18.63
CA THR A 127 3.86 -3.00 -18.71
C THR A 127 2.58 -3.80 -18.66
N SER A 128 1.92 -3.87 -17.51
CA SER A 128 0.60 -4.47 -17.38
C SER A 128 -0.43 -3.59 -18.06
N GLY A 129 -1.16 -4.17 -19.03
CA GLY A 129 -2.14 -3.51 -19.86
C GLY A 129 -3.36 -3.02 -19.09
N HIS A 130 -3.88 -1.91 -19.57
CA HIS A 130 -5.11 -1.30 -19.12
C HIS A 130 -6.31 -1.86 -19.87
N GLU A 131 -7.35 -2.27 -19.15
CA GLU A 131 -8.69 -2.38 -19.69
C GLU A 131 -9.41 -1.03 -19.58
N SER A 132 -9.94 -0.59 -20.70
CA SER A 132 -10.57 0.71 -20.91
C SER A 132 -12.08 0.67 -20.65
N VAL A 133 -12.59 1.67 -19.92
CA VAL A 133 -14.03 2.01 -19.90
C VAL A 133 -14.19 3.49 -20.21
N SER A 134 -14.92 3.79 -21.30
CA SER A 134 -15.26 5.08 -21.92
C SER A 134 -16.45 5.79 -21.21
N PRO A 135 -16.84 7.09 -21.45
CA PRO A 135 -16.30 8.18 -22.27
C PRO A 135 -16.32 9.62 -21.67
N ALA A 136 -15.65 10.52 -22.33
CA ALA A 136 -15.61 11.99 -22.35
C ALA A 136 -15.47 12.85 -21.08
N THR A 137 -16.31 12.77 -20.06
CA THR A 137 -16.14 13.50 -18.78
C THR A 137 -15.32 12.72 -17.75
N ILE A 138 -15.22 11.43 -17.96
CA ILE A 138 -14.30 10.53 -17.27
C ILE A 138 -12.88 10.74 -17.82
N LEU A 139 -12.73 11.18 -19.05
CA LEU A 139 -11.45 11.29 -19.78
C LEU A 139 -10.49 12.30 -19.11
N GLU A 140 -10.93 13.52 -18.80
CA GLU A 140 -10.05 14.51 -18.12
C GLU A 140 -9.66 14.08 -16.71
N HIS A 141 -10.54 13.36 -15.99
CA HIS A 141 -10.20 12.78 -14.68
C HIS A 141 -9.32 11.55 -14.84
N SER A 142 -9.47 10.76 -15.90
CA SER A 142 -8.63 9.58 -16.15
C SER A 142 -7.23 9.95 -16.62
N GLU A 143 -7.09 10.92 -17.54
CA GLU A 143 -5.78 11.40 -18.00
C GLU A 143 -4.95 12.02 -16.87
N ASN A 144 -5.58 12.82 -16.01
CA ASN A 144 -4.91 13.35 -14.82
C ASN A 144 -4.54 12.26 -13.81
N ALA A 145 -5.37 11.23 -13.65
CA ALA A 145 -5.10 10.11 -12.76
C ALA A 145 -3.95 9.24 -13.28
N GLU A 146 -3.90 8.98 -14.59
CA GLU A 146 -2.81 8.26 -15.22
C GLU A 146 -1.49 9.02 -15.12
N LEU A 147 -1.49 10.32 -15.41
CA LEU A 147 -0.31 11.16 -15.26
C LEU A 147 0.22 11.20 -13.82
N ILE A 148 -0.67 11.25 -12.84
CA ILE A 148 -0.26 11.20 -11.42
C ILE A 148 0.30 9.81 -11.08
N LYS A 149 -0.29 8.75 -11.60
CA LYS A 149 0.21 7.38 -11.42
C LYS A 149 1.62 7.24 -12.00
N GLU A 150 1.83 7.66 -13.24
CA GLU A 150 3.15 7.67 -13.86
C GLU A 150 4.16 8.50 -13.04
N ALA A 151 3.76 9.70 -12.63
CA ALA A 151 4.59 10.55 -11.78
C ALA A 151 4.96 9.88 -10.44
N MET A 152 4.02 9.16 -9.83
CA MET A 152 4.28 8.40 -8.61
C MET A 152 5.19 7.21 -8.88
N ASP A 153 5.03 6.54 -10.03
CA ASP A 153 5.85 5.39 -10.40
C ASP A 153 7.31 5.75 -10.65
N GLU A 154 7.60 6.96 -11.10
CA GLU A 154 8.96 7.48 -11.28
C GLU A 154 9.64 7.87 -9.94
N LEU A 155 8.88 7.98 -8.86
CA LEU A 155 9.45 8.32 -7.57
C LEU A 155 10.16 7.12 -6.91
N PRO A 156 11.25 7.37 -6.16
CA PRO A 156 11.81 6.38 -5.24
C PRO A 156 10.75 5.84 -4.26
N ALA A 157 10.84 4.55 -3.89
CA ALA A 157 9.87 3.88 -3.01
C ALA A 157 9.60 4.66 -1.71
N GLU A 158 10.63 5.26 -1.11
CA GLU A 158 10.48 6.07 0.11
C GLU A 158 9.65 7.35 -0.07
N PHE A 159 9.58 7.90 -1.29
CA PHE A 159 8.75 9.06 -1.60
C PHE A 159 7.33 8.66 -1.96
N ARG A 160 7.14 7.55 -2.65
CA ARG A 160 5.81 6.96 -2.86
C ARG A 160 5.16 6.63 -1.52
N GLU A 161 5.88 5.92 -0.66
CA GLU A 161 5.43 5.54 0.66
C GLU A 161 4.89 6.73 1.47
N ILE A 162 5.69 7.78 1.61
CA ILE A 162 5.30 8.92 2.46
C ILE A 162 4.14 9.73 1.87
N LEU A 163 4.05 9.82 0.53
CA LEU A 163 2.92 10.45 -0.16
C LEU A 163 1.64 9.64 0.02
N THR A 164 1.70 8.32 -0.13
CA THR A 164 0.58 7.41 0.10
C THR A 164 0.07 7.53 1.53
N LEU A 165 0.95 7.37 2.52
CA LEU A 165 0.57 7.47 3.94
C LEU A 165 -0.06 8.83 4.28
N ARG A 166 0.43 9.92 3.68
CA ARG A 166 -0.08 11.26 3.98
C ARG A 166 -1.33 11.62 3.21
N HIS A 167 -1.37 11.37 1.89
CA HIS A 167 -2.40 11.91 1.01
C HIS A 167 -3.56 10.94 0.77
N GLN A 168 -3.29 9.65 0.67
CA GLN A 168 -4.33 8.64 0.49
C GLN A 168 -4.87 8.18 1.85
N GLU A 169 -3.96 7.86 2.78
CA GLU A 169 -4.36 7.32 4.07
C GLU A 169 -4.65 8.41 5.12
N GLY A 170 -4.34 9.67 4.83
CA GLY A 170 -4.65 10.82 5.69
C GLY A 170 -3.92 10.84 7.04
N LEU A 171 -2.85 10.04 7.20
CA LEU A 171 -2.17 9.88 8.48
C LEU A 171 -1.47 11.17 8.93
N SER A 172 -1.41 11.37 10.23
CA SER A 172 -0.65 12.45 10.85
C SER A 172 0.86 12.22 10.72
N TYR A 173 1.66 13.28 10.85
CA TYR A 173 3.13 13.17 10.82
C TYR A 173 3.67 12.26 11.92
N LYS A 174 3.00 12.19 13.07
CA LYS A 174 3.36 11.29 14.15
C LYS A 174 3.13 9.83 13.77
N GLU A 175 1.96 9.50 13.24
CA GLU A 175 1.65 8.15 12.79
C GLU A 175 2.59 7.70 11.66
N ILE A 176 2.89 8.59 10.71
CA ILE A 176 3.86 8.31 9.64
C ILE A 176 5.26 8.09 10.22
N ALA A 177 5.69 8.87 11.21
CA ALA A 177 6.97 8.72 11.89
C ALA A 177 7.06 7.35 12.58
N ASP A 178 5.98 6.92 13.23
CA ASP A 178 5.88 5.63 13.90
C ASP A 178 5.91 4.46 12.91
N ILE A 179 5.17 4.55 11.80
CA ILE A 179 5.14 3.52 10.74
C ILE A 179 6.49 3.40 10.03
N MET A 180 7.08 4.54 9.66
CA MET A 180 8.34 4.56 8.91
C MET A 180 9.58 4.42 9.81
N GLN A 181 9.42 4.46 11.12
CA GLN A 181 10.50 4.42 12.12
C GLN A 181 11.55 5.53 11.89
N ILE A 182 11.07 6.76 11.65
CA ILE A 182 11.90 7.95 11.44
C ILE A 182 11.40 9.12 12.30
N PRO A 183 12.27 10.09 12.66
CA PRO A 183 11.82 11.29 13.38
C PRO A 183 10.77 12.10 12.60
N ALA A 184 9.82 12.72 13.31
CA ALA A 184 8.77 13.56 12.70
C ALA A 184 9.33 14.72 11.84
N GLY A 185 10.47 15.31 12.21
CA GLY A 185 11.18 16.30 11.40
C GLY A 185 11.67 15.73 10.06
N THR A 186 12.06 14.45 10.04
CA THR A 186 12.43 13.73 8.81
C THR A 186 11.20 13.45 7.95
N VAL A 187 10.04 13.16 8.56
CA VAL A 187 8.77 13.04 7.82
C VAL A 187 8.47 14.33 7.06
N MET A 188 8.54 15.49 7.74
CA MET A 188 8.26 16.80 7.11
C MET A 188 9.20 17.09 5.95
N SER A 189 10.51 16.92 6.15
CA SER A 189 11.52 17.19 5.11
C SER A 189 11.43 16.21 3.93
N ARG A 190 11.15 14.92 4.20
CA ARG A 190 10.96 13.91 3.15
C ARG A 190 9.69 14.17 2.35
N LEU A 191 8.59 14.52 3.01
CA LEU A 191 7.33 14.87 2.36
C LEU A 191 7.47 16.11 1.47
N ALA A 192 8.20 17.13 1.92
CA ALA A 192 8.47 18.32 1.11
C ALA A 192 9.28 17.96 -0.16
N ARG A 193 10.31 17.14 -0.04
CA ARG A 193 11.10 16.66 -1.20
C ARG A 193 10.29 15.78 -2.14
N ALA A 194 9.47 14.88 -1.61
CA ALA A 194 8.61 14.02 -2.42
C ALA A 194 7.60 14.84 -3.25
N ARG A 195 6.96 15.83 -2.63
CA ARG A 195 6.06 16.78 -3.33
C ARG A 195 6.79 17.61 -4.39
N GLY A 196 8.02 18.05 -4.10
CA GLY A 196 8.85 18.76 -5.07
C GLY A 196 9.09 17.94 -6.33
N LYS A 197 9.54 16.69 -6.16
CA LYS A 197 9.79 15.78 -7.29
C LYS A 197 8.52 15.44 -8.07
N LEU A 198 7.41 15.18 -7.37
CA LEU A 198 6.13 14.94 -8.03
C LEU A 198 5.70 16.14 -8.88
N LYS A 199 5.82 17.37 -8.33
CA LYS A 199 5.52 18.61 -9.05
C LYS A 199 6.43 18.82 -10.26
N GLU A 200 7.72 18.56 -10.15
CA GLU A 200 8.69 18.65 -11.24
C GLU A 200 8.30 17.72 -12.39
N TYR A 201 7.96 16.46 -12.09
CA TYR A 201 7.51 15.50 -13.10
C TYR A 201 6.23 15.98 -13.80
N LEU A 202 5.21 16.34 -13.04
CA LEU A 202 3.94 16.83 -13.59
C LEU A 202 4.11 18.08 -14.45
N ALA A 203 4.93 19.05 -14.02
CA ALA A 203 5.18 20.25 -14.79
C ALA A 203 5.88 19.97 -16.14
N ALA A 204 6.75 18.95 -16.19
CA ALA A 204 7.45 18.55 -17.41
C ALA A 204 6.51 17.86 -18.43
N HIS A 205 5.41 17.25 -17.98
CA HIS A 205 4.50 16.46 -18.82
C HIS A 205 3.24 17.24 -19.21
N ILE A 206 2.67 18.06 -18.33
CA ILE A 206 1.52 18.93 -18.64
C ILE A 206 1.88 19.99 -19.71
N GLY A 207 3.16 20.35 -19.87
CA GLY A 207 3.61 21.34 -20.88
C GLY A 207 3.85 20.79 -22.28
N LYS A 208 3.76 19.47 -22.50
CA LYS A 208 4.03 18.84 -23.81
C LYS A 208 2.79 18.62 -24.67
N GLU A 209 1.60 18.78 -24.09
CA GLU A 209 0.31 18.58 -24.78
C GLU A 209 -0.36 19.87 -25.28
N ARG A 210 0.40 20.97 -25.39
CA ARG A 210 -0.09 22.23 -25.98
C ARG A 210 0.71 22.61 -27.21
#